data_fbe260578e1a80dcacaf02e180fb4157
#
_entry.id   fbe260578e1a80dcacaf02e180fb4157
#
_cell.length_a   1.000
_cell.length_b   1.000
_cell.length_c   1.000
_cell.angle_alpha   90.00
_cell.angle_beta   90.00
_cell.angle_gamma   90.00
#
_symmetry.space_group_name_H-M   'P 1'
#
loop_
_entity.id
_entity.type
_entity.pdbx_description
1 polymer ?
#
loop_
_entity_poly.entity_id
_entity_poly.type
_entity_poly.pdbx_seq_one_letter_code
_entity_poly.pdbx_strand_id
1 'polypeptide(L)'
;MSKDLANSSIDRKNILNNNLAIQEVYEQVGFYGIKFEGKYRFTKQQLAHYFEVDVRTIDRILENHKAELEKSGYELFTGSKLKDYKEQVIDFVRVEREKGAVHDTNVVNIAQLTESELDSLSKTPQLSVFTYKAFLNVGMLVTGSEKAQKLRSVILDIVIDVLNKKLGGKTKYINQREEEFLPSALREYNYRKAFTNALEKVNQDNEPVNLGVDFYKDLF
;
A
#
# COMPACT_ATOMS: atom_id res chain seq x y z
N MET A 1 -7.08 -12.25 -15.29
CA MET A 1 -7.90 -11.21 -14.62
C MET A 1 -7.01 -10.46 -13.63
N SER A 2 -6.78 -9.17 -13.84
CA SER A 2 -6.12 -8.34 -12.83
C SER A 2 -6.97 -8.37 -11.58
N LYS A 3 -6.41 -8.77 -10.42
CA LYS A 3 -7.11 -8.67 -9.13
C LYS A 3 -7.53 -7.23 -8.94
N ASP A 4 -8.83 -7.00 -8.87
CA ASP A 4 -9.36 -5.65 -8.65
C ASP A 4 -9.22 -5.29 -7.17
N LEU A 5 -8.08 -4.67 -6.85
CA LEU A 5 -7.77 -4.20 -5.49
C LEU A 5 -8.84 -3.23 -4.95
N ALA A 6 -9.55 -2.53 -5.83
CA ALA A 6 -10.62 -1.62 -5.40
C ALA A 6 -11.76 -2.38 -4.71
N ASN A 7 -12.04 -3.60 -5.11
CA ASN A 7 -13.14 -4.41 -4.58
C ASN A 7 -12.72 -5.39 -3.46
N SER A 8 -11.41 -5.60 -3.22
CA SER A 8 -10.92 -6.56 -2.22
C SER A 8 -10.27 -5.87 -1.02
N SER A 9 -11.04 -5.65 0.04
CA SER A 9 -10.53 -5.12 1.31
C SER A 9 -9.51 -6.04 1.98
N ILE A 10 -9.63 -7.35 1.80
CA ILE A 10 -8.71 -8.35 2.35
C ILE A 10 -7.35 -8.23 1.67
N ASP A 11 -7.30 -8.14 0.34
CA ASP A 11 -6.04 -8.02 -0.39
C ASP A 11 -5.36 -6.68 -0.07
N ARG A 12 -6.09 -5.56 -0.02
CA ARG A 12 -5.53 -4.27 0.42
C ARG A 12 -4.95 -4.36 1.83
N LYS A 13 -5.67 -4.97 2.78
CA LYS A 13 -5.18 -5.15 4.16
C LYS A 13 -3.91 -5.99 4.21
N ASN A 14 -3.84 -7.08 3.45
CA ASN A 14 -2.66 -7.94 3.39
C ASN A 14 -1.43 -7.20 2.82
N ILE A 15 -1.63 -6.44 1.75
CA ILE A 15 -0.61 -5.59 1.15
C ILE A 15 -0.11 -4.55 2.17
N LEU A 16 -1.02 -3.80 2.79
CA LEU A 16 -0.69 -2.74 3.74
C LEU A 16 -0.06 -3.25 5.04
N ASN A 17 -0.23 -4.50 5.40
CA ASN A 17 0.43 -5.12 6.55
C ASN A 17 1.81 -5.70 6.23
N ASN A 18 2.20 -5.76 4.97
CA ASN A 18 3.53 -6.17 4.56
C ASN A 18 4.50 -4.97 4.57
N ASN A 19 5.13 -4.72 5.72
CA ASN A 19 6.01 -3.55 5.90
C ASN A 19 7.21 -3.55 4.94
N LEU A 20 7.73 -4.72 4.53
CA LEU A 20 8.83 -4.80 3.56
C LEU A 20 8.36 -4.37 2.17
N ALA A 21 7.20 -4.84 1.74
CA ALA A 21 6.63 -4.41 0.46
C ALA A 21 6.31 -2.91 0.47
N ILE A 22 5.79 -2.37 1.57
CA ILE A 22 5.51 -0.94 1.71
C ILE A 22 6.79 -0.10 1.62
N GLN A 23 7.88 -0.56 2.23
CA GLN A 23 9.17 0.12 2.13
C GLN A 23 9.73 0.09 0.71
N GLU A 24 9.67 -1.05 0.04
CA GLU A 24 10.11 -1.20 -1.36
C GLU A 24 9.28 -0.31 -2.31
N VAL A 25 7.94 -0.26 -2.12
CA VAL A 25 7.08 0.67 -2.87
C VAL A 25 7.49 2.12 -2.62
N TYR A 26 7.83 2.48 -1.38
CA TYR A 26 8.30 3.81 -1.05
C TYR A 26 9.59 4.18 -1.80
N GLU A 27 10.54 3.26 -1.89
CA GLU A 27 11.81 3.48 -2.57
C GLU A 27 11.66 3.58 -4.09
N GLN A 28 10.75 2.80 -4.68
CA GLN A 28 10.54 2.79 -6.14
C GLN A 28 9.65 3.93 -6.63
N VAL A 29 8.59 4.27 -5.89
CA VAL A 29 7.64 5.32 -6.32
C VAL A 29 8.20 6.71 -6.06
N GLY A 30 9.06 6.85 -5.05
CA GLY A 30 9.64 8.13 -4.64
C GLY A 30 8.59 9.08 -4.08
N PHE A 31 8.80 9.55 -2.85
CA PHE A 31 7.89 10.52 -2.23
C PHE A 31 8.67 11.71 -1.72
N TYR A 32 8.17 12.87 -2.06
CA TYR A 32 8.66 14.11 -1.56
C TYR A 32 7.54 14.83 -0.80
N GLY A 33 7.69 15.00 0.50
CA GLY A 33 6.65 15.57 1.33
C GLY A 33 7.13 15.94 2.72
N ILE A 34 6.24 16.44 3.54
CA ILE A 34 6.56 16.87 4.89
C ILE A 34 6.53 15.68 5.84
N LYS A 35 7.60 15.53 6.61
CA LYS A 35 7.60 14.65 7.79
C LYS A 35 7.05 15.44 8.99
N PHE A 36 5.90 15.00 9.46
CA PHE A 36 5.28 15.51 10.67
C PHE A 36 5.10 14.36 11.66
N GLU A 37 5.56 14.52 12.89
CA GLU A 37 5.59 13.44 13.92
C GLU A 37 6.26 12.15 13.39
N GLY A 38 7.38 12.29 12.67
CA GLY A 38 8.14 11.15 12.13
C GLY A 38 7.53 10.42 10.95
N LYS A 39 6.37 10.87 10.44
CA LYS A 39 5.67 10.24 9.31
C LYS A 39 5.47 11.25 8.18
N TYR A 40 5.59 10.78 6.93
CA TYR A 40 5.15 11.59 5.80
C TYR A 40 3.64 11.79 5.85
N ARG A 41 3.22 13.03 5.62
CA ARG A 41 1.83 13.46 5.68
C ARG A 41 1.41 14.13 4.38
N PHE A 42 0.23 13.80 3.93
CA PHE A 42 -0.39 14.29 2.70
C PHE A 42 -1.77 14.85 2.99
N THR A 43 -2.14 15.90 2.30
CA THR A 43 -3.50 16.46 2.35
C THR A 43 -4.39 15.80 1.31
N LYS A 44 -5.69 15.96 1.46
CA LYS A 44 -6.70 15.52 0.48
C LYS A 44 -6.46 16.11 -0.90
N GLN A 45 -6.10 17.37 -0.98
CA GLN A 45 -5.79 18.07 -2.23
C GLN A 45 -4.58 17.43 -2.93
N GLN A 46 -3.53 17.13 -2.19
CA GLN A 46 -2.34 16.48 -2.74
C GLN A 46 -2.64 15.08 -3.31
N LEU A 47 -3.50 14.31 -2.64
CA LEU A 47 -3.95 13.04 -3.17
C LEU A 47 -4.73 13.22 -4.49
N ALA A 48 -5.64 14.19 -4.51
CA ALA A 48 -6.43 14.49 -5.70
C ALA A 48 -5.54 14.92 -6.88
N HIS A 49 -4.57 15.80 -6.64
CA HIS A 49 -3.58 16.21 -7.65
C HIS A 49 -2.75 15.05 -8.14
N TYR A 50 -2.19 14.24 -7.24
CA TYR A 50 -1.37 13.10 -7.63
C TYR A 50 -2.12 12.09 -8.48
N PHE A 51 -3.34 11.72 -8.07
CA PHE A 51 -4.15 10.75 -8.81
C PHE A 51 -4.91 11.35 -9.99
N GLU A 52 -4.78 12.65 -10.25
CA GLU A 52 -5.48 13.37 -11.32
C GLU A 52 -7.00 13.15 -11.26
N VAL A 53 -7.56 13.27 -10.06
CA VAL A 53 -8.98 13.13 -9.79
C VAL A 53 -9.54 14.36 -9.05
N ASP A 54 -10.84 14.57 -9.14
CA ASP A 54 -11.50 15.60 -8.34
C ASP A 54 -11.42 15.29 -6.84
N VAL A 55 -11.27 16.31 -6.01
CA VAL A 55 -11.23 16.20 -4.55
C VAL A 55 -12.46 15.47 -4.00
N ARG A 56 -13.63 15.65 -4.64
CA ARG A 56 -14.87 14.94 -4.29
C ARG A 56 -14.74 13.42 -4.44
N THR A 57 -13.88 12.95 -5.34
CA THR A 57 -13.59 11.50 -5.45
C THR A 57 -12.91 10.99 -4.19
N ILE A 58 -11.97 11.78 -3.64
CA ILE A 58 -11.31 11.43 -2.37
C ILE A 58 -12.30 11.51 -1.21
N ASP A 59 -13.20 12.52 -1.20
CA ASP A 59 -14.25 12.62 -0.17
C ASP A 59 -15.17 11.40 -0.18
N ARG A 60 -15.60 10.94 -1.36
CA ARG A 60 -16.43 9.74 -1.50
C ARG A 60 -15.71 8.48 -1.01
N ILE A 61 -14.41 8.37 -1.29
CA ILE A 61 -13.60 7.26 -0.79
C ILE A 61 -13.50 7.31 0.73
N LEU A 62 -13.32 8.50 1.31
CA LEU A 62 -13.32 8.69 2.76
C LEU A 62 -14.65 8.29 3.40
N GLU A 63 -15.77 8.70 2.81
CA GLU A 63 -17.10 8.35 3.31
C GLU A 63 -17.32 6.83 3.31
N ASN A 64 -16.98 6.17 2.20
CA ASN A 64 -17.24 4.74 2.02
C ASN A 64 -16.25 3.81 2.76
N HIS A 65 -15.01 4.28 3.02
CA HIS A 65 -13.92 3.46 3.54
C HIS A 65 -13.25 4.05 4.79
N LYS A 66 -13.95 4.93 5.53
CA LYS A 66 -13.39 5.67 6.66
C LYS A 66 -12.65 4.78 7.67
N ALA A 67 -13.29 3.73 8.14
CA ALA A 67 -12.70 2.83 9.14
C ALA A 67 -11.44 2.08 8.63
N GLU A 68 -11.38 1.79 7.33
CA GLU A 68 -10.22 1.18 6.70
C GLU A 68 -9.06 2.19 6.58
N LEU A 69 -9.38 3.42 6.19
CA LEU A 69 -8.41 4.50 6.03
C LEU A 69 -7.84 4.97 7.37
N GLU A 70 -8.66 5.04 8.43
CA GLU A 70 -8.20 5.34 9.79
C GLU A 70 -7.16 4.30 10.26
N LYS A 71 -7.40 3.01 10.01
CA LYS A 71 -6.43 1.93 10.30
C LYS A 71 -5.15 2.04 9.47
N SER A 72 -5.22 2.65 8.29
CA SER A 72 -4.06 2.89 7.43
C SER A 72 -3.33 4.19 7.76
N GLY A 73 -3.86 5.02 8.66
CA GLY A 73 -3.25 6.26 9.11
C GLY A 73 -3.84 7.54 8.50
N TYR A 74 -5.11 7.50 8.12
CA TYR A 74 -5.90 8.71 7.95
C TYR A 74 -6.21 9.31 9.32
N GLU A 75 -6.02 10.61 9.45
CA GLU A 75 -6.30 11.37 10.66
C GLU A 75 -6.96 12.70 10.31
N LEU A 76 -7.83 13.19 11.17
CA LEU A 76 -8.36 14.53 11.10
C LEU A 76 -7.59 15.41 12.09
N PHE A 77 -6.79 16.36 11.56
CA PHE A 77 -6.06 17.31 12.38
C PHE A 77 -6.94 18.49 12.77
N THR A 78 -6.90 18.84 14.05
CA THR A 78 -7.62 19.97 14.65
C THR A 78 -6.76 20.63 15.73
N GLY A 79 -7.13 21.80 16.21
CA GLY A 79 -6.49 22.48 17.35
C GLY A 79 -5.00 22.74 17.13
N SER A 80 -4.19 22.53 18.19
CA SER A 80 -2.75 22.77 18.19
C SER A 80 -2.00 21.94 17.15
N LYS A 81 -2.33 20.65 17.04
CA LYS A 81 -1.72 19.74 16.06
C LYS A 81 -1.90 20.25 14.62
N LEU A 82 -3.09 20.78 14.30
CA LEU A 82 -3.33 21.39 12.99
C LEU A 82 -2.49 22.64 12.80
N LYS A 83 -2.38 23.49 13.82
CA LYS A 83 -1.61 24.73 13.75
C LYS A 83 -0.13 24.41 13.44
N ASP A 84 0.46 23.52 14.21
CA ASP A 84 1.88 23.13 14.06
C ASP A 84 2.14 22.49 12.66
N TYR A 85 1.19 21.69 12.17
CA TYR A 85 1.31 21.11 10.83
C TYR A 85 1.21 22.18 9.73
N LYS A 86 0.31 23.15 9.84
CA LYS A 86 0.17 24.26 8.89
C LYS A 86 1.44 25.11 8.81
N GLU A 87 2.02 25.45 9.94
CA GLU A 87 3.25 26.22 10.01
C GLU A 87 4.38 25.49 9.25
N GLN A 88 4.54 24.18 9.49
CA GLN A 88 5.52 23.37 8.77
C GLN A 88 5.24 23.28 7.25
N VAL A 89 3.97 23.18 6.84
CA VAL A 89 3.60 23.15 5.41
C VAL A 89 3.97 24.46 4.73
N ILE A 90 3.63 25.60 5.34
CA ILE A 90 3.88 26.93 4.78
C ILE A 90 5.38 27.18 4.65
N ASP A 91 6.15 26.86 5.70
CA ASP A 91 7.59 27.04 5.69
C ASP A 91 8.28 26.14 4.65
N PHE A 92 7.84 24.89 4.55
CA PHE A 92 8.36 23.96 3.56
C PHE A 92 8.11 24.46 2.13
N VAL A 93 6.88 24.87 1.80
CA VAL A 93 6.53 25.36 0.46
C VAL A 93 7.33 26.62 0.13
N ARG A 94 7.51 27.52 1.09
CA ARG A 94 8.33 28.74 0.92
C ARG A 94 9.77 28.38 0.57
N VAL A 95 10.41 27.53 1.37
CA VAL A 95 11.79 27.09 1.13
C VAL A 95 11.96 26.41 -0.21
N GLU A 96 11.03 25.54 -0.60
CA GLU A 96 11.10 24.84 -1.88
C GLU A 96 10.92 25.77 -3.09
N ARG A 97 10.08 26.77 -2.99
CA ARG A 97 9.92 27.80 -4.05
C ARG A 97 11.18 28.65 -4.19
N GLU A 98 11.83 29.01 -3.09
CA GLU A 98 13.09 29.77 -3.11
C GLU A 98 14.23 28.97 -3.76
N LYS A 99 14.26 27.66 -3.59
CA LYS A 99 15.25 26.78 -4.23
C LYS A 99 15.06 26.63 -5.72
N GLY A 100 13.89 26.99 -6.28
CA GLY A 100 13.58 26.85 -7.70
C GLY A 100 13.63 25.41 -8.20
N ALA A 101 13.40 24.43 -7.32
CA ALA A 101 13.54 23.03 -7.63
C ALA A 101 12.49 22.58 -8.66
N VAL A 102 12.95 22.10 -9.80
CA VAL A 102 12.12 21.39 -10.79
C VAL A 102 12.00 19.95 -10.28
N HIS A 103 10.81 19.56 -9.86
CA HIS A 103 10.56 18.21 -9.39
C HIS A 103 10.04 17.31 -10.52
N ASP A 104 10.49 16.06 -10.50
CA ASP A 104 9.97 15.01 -11.36
C ASP A 104 8.45 14.88 -11.14
N THR A 105 7.69 14.84 -12.23
CA THR A 105 6.22 14.73 -12.21
C THR A 105 5.71 13.43 -11.58
N ASN A 106 6.58 12.46 -11.36
CA ASN A 106 6.26 11.19 -10.72
C ASN A 106 6.31 11.21 -9.19
N VAL A 107 6.84 12.28 -8.60
CA VAL A 107 6.96 12.43 -7.14
C VAL A 107 5.78 13.21 -6.60
N VAL A 108 5.19 12.74 -5.50
CA VAL A 108 4.17 13.50 -4.76
C VAL A 108 4.84 14.73 -4.16
N ASN A 109 4.58 15.90 -4.73
CA ASN A 109 5.24 17.12 -4.36
C ASN A 109 4.28 18.13 -3.72
N ILE A 110 4.52 18.41 -2.45
CA ILE A 110 3.76 19.39 -1.68
C ILE A 110 4.00 20.84 -2.14
N ALA A 111 5.13 21.12 -2.77
CA ALA A 111 5.46 22.45 -3.28
C ALA A 111 4.56 22.88 -4.47
N GLN A 112 3.80 21.97 -5.03
CA GLN A 112 2.82 22.25 -6.10
C GLN A 112 1.55 22.93 -5.61
N LEU A 113 1.39 23.14 -4.29
CA LEU A 113 0.24 23.89 -3.77
C LEU A 113 0.24 25.33 -4.33
N THR A 114 -0.91 25.75 -4.86
CA THR A 114 -1.12 27.12 -5.32
C THR A 114 -1.25 28.08 -4.15
N GLU A 115 -1.10 29.39 -4.39
CA GLU A 115 -1.32 30.41 -3.33
C GLU A 115 -2.73 30.33 -2.75
N SER A 116 -3.75 30.09 -3.59
CA SER A 116 -5.14 29.97 -3.13
C SER A 116 -5.35 28.73 -2.25
N GLU A 117 -4.63 27.63 -2.52
CA GLU A 117 -4.67 26.41 -1.71
C GLU A 117 -3.97 26.60 -0.37
N LEU A 118 -2.84 27.34 -0.35
CA LEU A 118 -2.16 27.72 0.89
C LEU A 118 -3.03 28.65 1.76
N ASP A 119 -3.68 29.64 1.14
CA ASP A 119 -4.60 30.53 1.84
C ASP A 119 -5.81 29.77 2.40
N SER A 120 -6.38 28.87 1.62
CA SER A 120 -7.44 27.97 2.07
C SER A 120 -6.99 27.07 3.22
N LEU A 121 -5.78 26.50 3.12
CA LEU A 121 -5.19 25.67 4.17
C LEU A 121 -5.06 26.50 5.47
N SER A 122 -4.57 27.74 5.38
CA SER A 122 -4.38 28.60 6.55
C SER A 122 -5.68 28.85 7.33
N LYS A 123 -6.81 28.98 6.63
CA LYS A 123 -8.13 29.30 7.19
C LYS A 123 -8.94 28.09 7.66
N THR A 124 -8.58 26.89 7.22
CA THR A 124 -9.34 25.67 7.52
C THR A 124 -9.27 25.31 9.00
N PRO A 125 -10.40 25.09 9.72
CA PRO A 125 -10.41 24.73 11.14
C PRO A 125 -10.08 23.26 11.40
N GLN A 126 -10.14 22.44 10.37
CA GLN A 126 -9.83 21.00 10.40
C GLN A 126 -9.25 20.55 9.06
N LEU A 127 -8.35 19.58 9.09
CA LEU A 127 -7.66 19.09 7.90
C LEU A 127 -7.59 17.56 7.88
N SER A 128 -8.04 16.98 6.77
CA SER A 128 -7.85 15.56 6.47
C SER A 128 -6.40 15.30 6.07
N VAL A 129 -5.72 14.47 6.84
CA VAL A 129 -4.30 14.17 6.67
C VAL A 129 -4.10 12.66 6.57
N PHE A 130 -3.27 12.25 5.63
CA PHE A 130 -3.02 10.86 5.28
C PHE A 130 -1.55 10.53 5.50
N THR A 131 -1.25 9.39 6.11
CA THR A 131 0.10 8.84 6.08
C THR A 131 0.40 8.25 4.71
N TYR A 132 1.67 7.89 4.47
CA TYR A 132 2.05 7.14 3.28
C TYR A 132 1.22 5.86 3.07
N LYS A 133 0.97 5.11 4.15
CA LYS A 133 0.15 3.90 4.11
C LYS A 133 -1.30 4.17 3.70
N ALA A 134 -1.88 5.27 4.22
CA ALA A 134 -3.21 5.71 3.84
C ALA A 134 -3.25 6.22 2.38
N PHE A 135 -2.18 6.89 1.91
CA PHE A 135 -2.04 7.28 0.51
C PHE A 135 -2.06 6.06 -0.43
N LEU A 136 -1.30 5.01 -0.12
CA LEU A 136 -1.33 3.76 -0.90
C LEU A 136 -2.72 3.12 -0.90
N ASN A 137 -3.40 3.14 0.25
CA ASN A 137 -4.76 2.61 0.34
C ASN A 137 -5.73 3.38 -0.55
N VAL A 138 -5.68 4.71 -0.53
CA VAL A 138 -6.47 5.55 -1.45
C VAL A 138 -6.14 5.21 -2.91
N GLY A 139 -4.86 5.05 -3.27
CA GLY A 139 -4.45 4.67 -4.62
C GLY A 139 -5.00 3.31 -5.08
N MET A 140 -5.16 2.37 -4.15
CA MET A 140 -5.81 1.09 -4.43
C MET A 140 -7.33 1.22 -4.61
N LEU A 141 -7.96 2.21 -3.98
CA LEU A 141 -9.41 2.47 -4.02
C LEU A 141 -9.84 3.37 -5.18
N VAL A 142 -8.96 4.26 -5.65
CA VAL A 142 -9.28 5.19 -6.75
C VAL A 142 -9.50 4.41 -8.04
N THR A 143 -10.68 4.57 -8.65
CA THR A 143 -11.01 4.05 -9.97
C THR A 143 -10.99 5.19 -11.00
N GLY A 144 -10.68 4.88 -12.26
CA GLY A 144 -10.69 5.87 -13.36
C GLY A 144 -9.44 6.76 -13.46
N SER A 145 -8.39 6.53 -12.67
CA SER A 145 -7.11 7.24 -12.75
C SER A 145 -6.02 6.32 -13.31
N GLU A 146 -5.34 6.75 -14.37
CA GLU A 146 -4.20 6.01 -14.92
C GLU A 146 -3.03 5.92 -13.92
N LYS A 147 -2.78 7.00 -13.16
CA LYS A 147 -1.75 7.00 -12.10
C LYS A 147 -2.07 5.99 -11.00
N ALA A 148 -3.34 5.88 -10.62
CA ALA A 148 -3.76 4.88 -9.65
C ALA A 148 -3.63 3.45 -10.21
N GLN A 149 -3.90 3.24 -11.50
CA GLN A 149 -3.68 1.95 -12.15
C GLN A 149 -2.20 1.56 -12.18
N LYS A 150 -1.32 2.49 -12.58
CA LYS A 150 0.14 2.28 -12.56
C LYS A 150 0.64 1.99 -11.14
N LEU A 151 0.19 2.74 -10.15
CA LEU A 151 0.56 2.49 -8.76
C LEU A 151 0.12 1.10 -8.29
N ARG A 152 -1.09 0.65 -8.62
CA ARG A 152 -1.57 -0.71 -8.29
C ARG A 152 -0.71 -1.79 -8.94
N SER A 153 -0.32 -1.61 -10.20
CA SER A 153 0.59 -2.55 -10.88
C SER A 153 1.93 -2.64 -10.16
N VAL A 154 2.56 -1.50 -9.86
CA VAL A 154 3.84 -1.45 -9.13
C VAL A 154 3.71 -2.11 -7.74
N ILE A 155 2.63 -1.83 -7.01
CA ILE A 155 2.38 -2.45 -5.70
C ILE A 155 2.28 -3.98 -5.83
N LEU A 156 1.54 -4.48 -6.80
CA LEU A 156 1.37 -5.92 -7.02
C LEU A 156 2.69 -6.59 -7.40
N ASP A 157 3.45 -6.00 -8.32
CA ASP A 157 4.75 -6.52 -8.75
C ASP A 157 5.73 -6.61 -7.56
N ILE A 158 5.81 -5.55 -6.74
CA ILE A 158 6.66 -5.53 -5.55
C ILE A 158 6.21 -6.55 -4.50
N VAL A 159 4.91 -6.66 -4.25
CA VAL A 159 4.38 -7.62 -3.26
C VAL A 159 4.70 -9.04 -3.70
N ILE A 160 4.52 -9.36 -4.99
CA ILE A 160 4.86 -10.66 -5.55
C ILE A 160 6.37 -10.92 -5.41
N ASP A 161 7.22 -9.95 -5.76
CA ASP A 161 8.69 -10.09 -5.65
C ASP A 161 9.15 -10.30 -4.20
N VAL A 162 8.62 -9.52 -3.25
CA VAL A 162 8.92 -9.66 -1.82
C VAL A 162 8.47 -11.03 -1.28
N LEU A 163 7.29 -11.50 -1.70
CA LEU A 163 6.81 -12.83 -1.32
C LEU A 163 7.71 -13.93 -1.89
N ASN A 164 8.09 -13.83 -3.16
CA ASN A 164 8.99 -14.77 -3.80
C ASN A 164 10.37 -14.83 -3.14
N LYS A 165 10.96 -13.66 -2.82
CA LYS A 165 12.23 -13.59 -2.09
C LYS A 165 12.13 -14.26 -0.71
N LYS A 166 11.03 -14.06 0.02
CA LYS A 166 10.81 -14.68 1.34
C LYS A 166 10.60 -16.18 1.29
N LEU A 167 9.96 -16.66 0.23
CA LEU A 167 9.70 -18.11 0.04
C LEU A 167 10.88 -18.87 -0.56
N GLY A 168 12.04 -18.19 -0.78
CA GLY A 168 13.22 -18.78 -1.40
C GLY A 168 13.01 -19.13 -2.87
N GLY A 169 11.92 -18.65 -3.48
CA GLY A 169 11.57 -18.89 -4.87
C GLY A 169 12.46 -18.10 -5.82
N LYS A 170 12.99 -18.77 -6.83
CA LYS A 170 13.59 -18.10 -7.98
C LYS A 170 12.48 -17.39 -8.76
N THR A 171 12.82 -16.27 -9.42
CA THR A 171 12.00 -15.40 -10.27
C THR A 171 11.03 -16.08 -11.28
N LYS A 172 10.95 -17.39 -11.27
CA LYS A 172 10.06 -18.19 -12.12
C LYS A 172 8.57 -17.92 -11.92
N TYR A 173 8.18 -17.41 -10.75
CA TYR A 173 6.77 -17.20 -10.39
C TYR A 173 6.21 -15.82 -10.79
N ILE A 174 7.08 -14.85 -11.13
CA ILE A 174 6.63 -13.49 -11.51
C ILE A 174 5.91 -13.49 -12.86
N ASN A 175 6.25 -14.42 -13.75
CA ASN A 175 5.68 -14.54 -15.10
C ASN A 175 4.73 -15.73 -15.28
N GLN A 176 4.39 -16.46 -14.22
CA GLN A 176 3.41 -17.54 -14.34
C GLN A 176 2.01 -16.94 -14.47
N ARG A 177 1.32 -17.30 -15.54
CA ARG A 177 -0.09 -16.98 -15.75
C ARG A 177 -0.93 -17.51 -14.59
N GLU A 178 -1.99 -16.80 -14.22
CA GLU A 178 -2.92 -17.16 -13.13
C GLU A 178 -3.38 -18.64 -13.20
N GLU A 179 -3.39 -19.23 -14.39
CA GLU A 179 -3.72 -20.64 -14.65
C GLU A 179 -2.76 -21.65 -14.00
N GLU A 180 -1.50 -21.26 -13.73
CA GLU A 180 -0.51 -22.13 -13.09
C GLU A 180 -0.40 -21.90 -11.57
N PHE A 181 -0.81 -20.73 -11.09
CA PHE A 181 -0.73 -20.38 -9.67
C PHE A 181 -1.79 -21.11 -8.83
N LEU A 182 -3.02 -21.21 -9.31
CA LEU A 182 -4.10 -21.91 -8.62
C LEU A 182 -3.82 -23.41 -8.39
N PRO A 183 -3.33 -24.17 -9.38
CA PRO A 183 -2.97 -25.57 -9.17
C PRO A 183 -1.80 -25.77 -8.19
N SER A 184 -0.80 -24.88 -8.18
CA SER A 184 0.32 -25.00 -7.24
C SER A 184 -0.08 -24.64 -5.81
N ALA A 185 -0.90 -23.61 -5.62
CA ALA A 185 -1.45 -23.23 -4.33
C ALA A 185 -2.38 -24.31 -3.76
N LEU A 186 -3.23 -24.93 -4.60
CA LEU A 186 -4.05 -26.07 -4.22
C LEU A 186 -3.23 -27.31 -3.87
N ARG A 187 -2.13 -27.56 -4.59
CA ARG A 187 -1.19 -28.61 -4.28
C ARG A 187 -0.55 -28.39 -2.91
N GLU A 188 -0.02 -27.20 -2.65
CA GLU A 188 0.57 -26.85 -1.36
C GLU A 188 -0.46 -26.97 -0.21
N TYR A 189 -1.69 -26.51 -0.42
CA TYR A 189 -2.75 -26.68 0.57
C TYR A 189 -3.06 -28.15 0.85
N ASN A 190 -3.14 -28.98 -0.18
CA ASN A 190 -3.38 -30.42 -0.03
C ASN A 190 -2.21 -31.13 0.66
N TYR A 191 -0.95 -30.77 0.38
CA TYR A 191 0.22 -31.27 1.09
C TYR A 191 0.21 -30.90 2.57
N ARG A 192 -0.07 -29.64 2.91
CA ARG A 192 -0.17 -29.20 4.31
C ARG A 192 -1.26 -29.97 5.05
N LYS A 193 -2.40 -30.15 4.42
CA LYS A 193 -3.52 -30.94 4.98
C LYS A 193 -3.16 -32.39 5.19
N ALA A 194 -2.49 -33.02 4.22
CA ALA A 194 -2.02 -34.40 4.32
C ALA A 194 -0.96 -34.54 5.43
N PHE A 195 -0.04 -33.60 5.56
CA PHE A 195 0.97 -33.55 6.61
C PHE A 195 0.34 -33.39 8.00
N THR A 196 -0.61 -32.47 8.16
CA THR A 196 -1.33 -32.30 9.42
C THR A 196 -2.09 -33.57 9.82
N ASN A 197 -2.79 -34.19 8.88
CA ASN A 197 -3.49 -35.45 9.11
C ASN A 197 -2.53 -36.60 9.49
N ALA A 198 -1.33 -36.62 8.88
CA ALA A 198 -0.31 -37.61 9.22
C ALA A 198 0.24 -37.38 10.64
N LEU A 199 0.50 -36.14 11.04
CA LEU A 199 0.91 -35.79 12.41
C LEU A 199 -0.15 -36.13 13.45
N GLU A 200 -1.43 -35.89 13.14
CA GLU A 200 -2.54 -36.27 14.03
C GLU A 200 -2.63 -37.78 14.25
N LYS A 201 -2.38 -38.58 13.20
CA LYS A 201 -2.31 -40.06 13.31
C LYS A 201 -1.11 -40.52 14.16
N VAL A 202 0.10 -39.92 13.97
CA VAL A 202 1.26 -40.21 14.81
C VAL A 202 0.98 -39.93 16.29
N ASN A 203 0.27 -38.86 16.59
CA ASN A 203 -0.08 -38.49 17.97
C ASN A 203 -1.15 -39.41 18.58
N GLN A 204 -2.00 -40.04 17.75
CA GLN A 204 -3.04 -40.98 18.22
C GLN A 204 -2.51 -42.40 18.40
N ASP A 205 -1.63 -42.86 17.52
CA ASP A 205 -1.21 -44.28 17.46
C ASP A 205 0.19 -44.53 18.02
N ASN A 206 0.96 -43.50 18.41
CA ASN A 206 2.39 -43.61 18.82
C ASN A 206 3.28 -44.37 17.84
N GLU A 207 2.86 -44.56 16.60
CA GLU A 207 3.67 -45.22 15.56
C GLU A 207 4.37 -44.18 14.68
N PRO A 208 5.68 -44.37 14.33
CA PRO A 208 6.40 -43.48 13.44
C PRO A 208 5.80 -43.59 12.03
N VAL A 209 5.20 -42.53 11.53
CA VAL A 209 4.76 -42.47 10.12
C VAL A 209 5.99 -42.43 9.24
N ASN A 210 6.16 -43.45 8.43
CA ASN A 210 7.15 -43.48 7.36
C ASN A 210 6.64 -42.57 6.24
N LEU A 211 7.05 -41.30 6.26
CA LEU A 211 6.85 -40.36 5.16
C LEU A 211 7.76 -40.83 4.04
N GLY A 212 7.22 -41.67 3.15
CA GLY A 212 7.95 -42.27 2.07
C GLY A 212 8.76 -41.28 1.25
N VAL A 213 9.88 -41.73 0.69
CA VAL A 213 10.81 -40.93 -0.13
C VAL A 213 10.14 -40.19 -1.30
N ASP A 214 8.98 -40.62 -1.72
CA ASP A 214 8.18 -40.00 -2.77
C ASP A 214 7.58 -38.62 -2.37
N PHE A 215 7.44 -38.37 -1.05
CA PHE A 215 6.97 -37.06 -0.55
C PHE A 215 7.92 -35.91 -0.89
N TYR A 216 9.23 -36.23 -1.04
CA TYR A 216 10.26 -35.22 -1.34
C TYR A 216 10.54 -35.04 -2.83
N LYS A 217 10.18 -36.02 -3.67
CA LYS A 217 10.46 -35.95 -5.12
C LYS A 217 9.58 -34.94 -5.87
N ASP A 218 8.39 -34.64 -5.34
CA ASP A 218 7.46 -33.70 -5.94
C ASP A 218 7.58 -32.26 -5.40
N LEU A 219 8.51 -32.03 -4.44
CA LEU A 219 8.78 -30.72 -3.82
C LEU A 219 9.90 -29.93 -4.53
N PHE A 220 10.65 -30.56 -5.49
CA PHE A 220 11.72 -29.96 -6.27
C PHE A 220 11.45 -30.20 -7.78
#